data_1dcdd5bb74f8edd0ede37cc36ae3ccba
#
_entry.id   1dcdd5bb74f8edd0ede37cc36ae3ccba
#
_cell.length_a   1.000
_cell.length_b   1.000
_cell.length_c   1.000
_cell.angle_alpha   90.00
_cell.angle_beta   90.00
_cell.angle_gamma   90.00
#
_symmetry.space_group_name_H-M   'P 1'
#
loop_
_entity.id
_entity.type
_entity.pdbx_description
1 polymer ?
#
loop_
_entity_poly.entity_id
_entity_poly.type
_entity_poly.pdbx_seq_one_letter_code
_entity_poly.pdbx_strand_id
1 'polypeptide(L)'
;MLDKILHSLGWMLRSSVALSIATLFPIFAIVVPRRAAAEDWSQFRGPNGSGVSATTGLPEEFGPGKNVVWKTALPAGHSSPVLTGNRIFVTGHTNEKDTYKLLVICLDRQTGKVLWQREVPRVHGGRLQLVNGPASPSPVTDGSNVYVFFQEFGLVSYDGAGKQRWKLPLGPFNMFYGFGASPILVDDKVILPVDQDSPSSYLIAVDKNSGRVRWKVDRPVVISGYSTPIIYQPKQGPKQIVIPESFQLSAYSVADGKRVWWVRGLACEMKSIASNDGEYLYINGWGFPQNQPGRQVKTIPFDEALARYDKDGDKQIAKSEISGTEQMDKMLSAAFEAFDTDRDEKLNSKDWEVFRGMMASENGLLAIKLGGVGDQTSNAIHWRYTKPVPQVPSTLLYKGVLYMINDSGILLSFDPATGTVLKQGRLHGAIDKYFSSPVAADDKLFLIGQGGEVSVLKAGGDWEVLKVNVLDDECFATPAIADGRIYIRTRSALYSFGK
;
A
#
# COMPACT_ATOMS: atom_id res chain seq x y z
N MET A 1 -78.96 13.42 31.64
CA MET A 1 -79.86 12.78 32.62
C MET A 1 -78.90 12.35 33.74
N LEU A 2 -78.86 13.16 34.74
CA LEU A 2 -79.50 12.88 36.03
C LEU A 2 -78.84 11.65 36.66
N ASP A 3 -78.29 11.76 37.69
CA ASP A 3 -78.43 12.39 38.97
C ASP A 3 -77.84 11.44 40.05
N LYS A 4 -77.10 12.03 40.92
CA LYS A 4 -77.34 12.08 42.38
C LYS A 4 -76.91 10.81 43.14
N ILE A 5 -76.35 10.83 44.31
CA ILE A 5 -76.18 11.74 45.44
C ILE A 5 -75.47 10.93 46.55
N LEU A 6 -74.54 11.54 47.17
CA LEU A 6 -74.28 11.68 48.62
C LEU A 6 -74.48 10.52 49.61
N HIS A 7 -73.60 10.53 50.51
CA HIS A 7 -73.53 10.48 51.97
C HIS A 7 -72.63 9.35 52.49
N SER A 8 -71.92 9.46 53.48
CA SER A 8 -71.43 10.44 54.45
C SER A 8 -70.77 9.69 55.62
N LEU A 9 -69.81 10.33 56.26
CA LEU A 9 -69.35 10.12 57.67
C LEU A 9 -68.82 8.72 58.03
N GLY A 10 -67.72 8.60 58.64
CA GLY A 10 -66.99 9.40 59.58
C GLY A 10 -66.10 8.51 60.47
N TRP A 11 -65.17 9.16 61.03
CA TRP A 11 -64.50 8.79 62.27
C TRP A 11 -63.13 8.13 62.28
N MET A 12 -62.22 8.99 62.61
CA MET A 12 -61.19 8.98 63.68
C MET A 12 -59.96 8.11 63.55
N LEU A 13 -58.87 8.86 63.39
CA LEU A 13 -57.64 8.87 64.19
C LEU A 13 -57.08 7.54 64.71
N ARG A 14 -55.94 7.16 64.17
CA ARG A 14 -54.78 6.86 65.02
C ARG A 14 -53.50 7.08 64.24
N SER A 15 -52.68 8.04 64.70
CA SER A 15 -51.33 8.34 64.34
C SER A 15 -50.41 7.16 64.65
N SER A 16 -49.71 6.65 63.64
CA SER A 16 -48.53 5.83 63.89
C SER A 16 -47.40 6.40 62.98
N VAL A 17 -46.49 7.15 63.63
CA VAL A 17 -45.25 7.64 63.01
C VAL A 17 -44.35 6.45 62.91
N ALA A 18 -44.21 5.90 61.68
CA ALA A 18 -43.16 4.95 61.34
C ALA A 18 -41.95 5.73 60.82
N LEU A 19 -40.93 5.82 61.64
CA LEU A 19 -39.62 6.42 61.32
C LEU A 19 -38.89 5.47 60.37
N SER A 20 -38.98 5.70 59.08
CA SER A 20 -38.18 4.97 58.05
C SER A 20 -36.78 5.53 58.01
N ILE A 21 -35.84 4.85 58.68
CA ILE A 21 -34.39 5.09 58.47
C ILE A 21 -34.01 4.59 57.07
N ALA A 22 -33.92 5.49 56.10
CA ALA A 22 -33.36 5.22 54.80
C ALA A 22 -31.83 5.15 54.95
N THR A 23 -31.28 3.95 55.02
CA THR A 23 -29.84 3.71 54.91
C THR A 23 -29.42 3.97 53.46
N LEU A 24 -28.85 5.16 53.21
CA LEU A 24 -28.13 5.46 51.98
C LEU A 24 -26.86 4.60 51.92
N PHE A 25 -26.91 3.51 51.19
CA PHE A 25 -25.69 2.85 50.72
C PHE A 25 -25.07 3.69 49.56
N PRO A 26 -23.84 4.15 49.72
CA PRO A 26 -23.17 4.78 48.57
C PRO A 26 -22.91 3.70 47.53
N ILE A 27 -23.60 3.77 46.39
CA ILE A 27 -23.26 2.99 45.20
C ILE A 27 -21.93 3.53 44.68
N PHE A 28 -20.84 2.89 45.10
CA PHE A 28 -19.55 3.09 44.41
C PHE A 28 -19.70 2.50 43.01
N ALA A 29 -19.98 3.36 42.03
CA ALA A 29 -19.85 3.01 40.63
C ALA A 29 -18.37 2.69 40.36
N ILE A 30 -18.05 1.41 40.32
CA ILE A 30 -16.74 0.95 39.84
C ILE A 30 -16.64 1.38 38.37
N VAL A 31 -15.98 2.51 38.13
CA VAL A 31 -15.59 2.94 36.80
C VAL A 31 -14.52 1.95 36.36
N VAL A 32 -14.93 0.86 35.73
CA VAL A 32 -14.00 -0.02 35.01
C VAL A 32 -13.47 0.80 33.85
N PRO A 33 -12.16 1.10 33.84
CA PRO A 33 -11.60 1.84 32.71
C PRO A 33 -11.87 1.02 31.44
N ARG A 34 -12.67 1.57 30.53
CA ARG A 34 -12.87 0.98 29.22
C ARG A 34 -11.51 0.94 28.57
N ARG A 35 -10.93 -0.24 28.44
CA ARG A 35 -9.68 -0.41 27.68
C ARG A 35 -9.92 0.20 26.31
N ALA A 36 -9.14 1.22 25.95
CA ALA A 36 -9.21 1.78 24.60
C ALA A 36 -9.09 0.63 23.61
N ALA A 37 -9.91 0.63 22.56
CA ALA A 37 -9.78 -0.35 21.50
C ALA A 37 -8.35 -0.27 20.94
N ALA A 38 -7.71 -1.43 20.73
CA ALA A 38 -6.37 -1.48 20.18
C ALA A 38 -6.36 -0.77 18.81
N GLU A 39 -5.35 0.06 18.58
CA GLU A 39 -5.18 0.72 17.29
C GLU A 39 -4.86 -0.33 16.22
N ASP A 40 -5.59 -0.28 15.12
CA ASP A 40 -5.42 -1.20 14.00
C ASP A 40 -4.44 -0.63 12.95
N TRP A 41 -3.57 -1.52 12.45
CA TRP A 41 -2.71 -1.28 11.29
C TRP A 41 -3.05 -2.33 10.23
N SER A 42 -4.27 -2.24 9.69
CA SER A 42 -4.99 -3.33 9.04
C SER A 42 -4.52 -3.73 7.64
N GLN A 43 -3.57 -3.00 7.05
CA GLN A 43 -3.02 -3.23 5.71
C GLN A 43 -1.60 -2.70 5.59
N PHE A 44 -0.98 -2.90 4.43
CA PHE A 44 0.32 -2.31 4.10
C PHE A 44 0.33 -0.80 4.35
N ARG A 45 1.28 -0.33 5.17
CA ARG A 45 1.40 1.06 5.63
C ARG A 45 0.19 1.59 6.42
N GLY A 46 -0.57 0.72 7.09
CA GLY A 46 -1.65 1.11 8.00
C GLY A 46 -2.87 1.75 7.33
N PRO A 47 -3.57 2.65 8.02
CA PRO A 47 -4.82 3.22 7.52
C PRO A 47 -4.67 3.87 6.15
N ASN A 48 -5.36 3.30 5.16
CA ASN A 48 -5.32 3.73 3.76
C ASN A 48 -3.90 3.94 3.19
N GLY A 49 -2.91 3.17 3.67
CA GLY A 49 -1.54 3.26 3.20
C GLY A 49 -0.78 4.53 3.61
N SER A 50 -1.30 5.29 4.58
CA SER A 50 -0.75 6.60 4.97
C SER A 50 0.66 6.52 5.58
N GLY A 51 1.01 5.42 6.25
CA GLY A 51 2.24 5.31 7.03
C GLY A 51 2.21 6.05 8.36
N VAL A 52 1.03 6.50 8.82
CA VAL A 52 0.86 7.34 10.01
C VAL A 52 0.00 6.66 11.05
N SER A 53 0.42 6.72 12.32
CA SER A 53 -0.34 6.29 13.49
C SER A 53 -0.57 7.49 14.43
N ALA A 54 -1.66 7.44 15.16
CA ALA A 54 -1.99 8.42 16.21
C ALA A 54 -1.35 8.09 17.56
N THR A 55 -0.69 6.94 17.67
CA THR A 55 -0.09 6.49 18.92
C THR A 55 1.03 7.40 19.42
N THR A 56 1.23 7.45 20.73
CA THR A 56 2.25 8.24 21.40
C THR A 56 3.12 7.36 22.30
N GLY A 57 4.16 7.93 22.91
CA GLY A 57 5.03 7.24 23.86
C GLY A 57 6.05 6.29 23.22
N LEU A 58 6.36 6.47 21.95
CA LEU A 58 7.30 5.62 21.22
C LEU A 58 8.75 5.83 21.71
N PRO A 59 9.55 4.75 21.82
CA PRO A 59 10.96 4.86 22.17
C PRO A 59 11.76 5.51 21.03
N GLU A 60 12.75 6.33 21.37
CA GLU A 60 13.75 6.86 20.44
C GLU A 60 14.91 5.87 20.30
N GLU A 61 15.29 5.26 21.39
CA GLU A 61 16.37 4.30 21.43
C GLU A 61 15.84 2.88 21.66
N PHE A 62 16.16 1.99 20.75
CA PHE A 62 15.78 0.57 20.78
C PHE A 62 16.73 -0.28 19.94
N GLY A 63 16.69 -1.58 20.13
CA GLY A 63 17.52 -2.53 19.41
C GLY A 63 17.45 -3.91 20.05
N PRO A 64 18.25 -4.90 19.62
CA PRO A 64 18.18 -6.29 20.11
C PRO A 64 18.30 -6.44 21.63
N GLY A 65 18.97 -5.51 22.31
CA GLY A 65 19.17 -5.51 23.78
C GLY A 65 18.46 -4.38 24.52
N LYS A 66 17.66 -3.53 23.84
CA LYS A 66 17.06 -2.34 24.46
C LYS A 66 15.64 -2.08 24.00
N ASN A 67 14.73 -1.84 24.95
CA ASN A 67 13.33 -1.56 24.69
C ASN A 67 12.61 -2.64 23.86
N VAL A 68 13.11 -3.88 23.88
CA VAL A 68 12.47 -5.04 23.27
C VAL A 68 11.37 -5.53 24.18
N VAL A 69 10.12 -5.46 23.71
CA VAL A 69 9.00 -6.09 24.41
C VAL A 69 9.03 -7.59 24.15
N TRP A 70 9.25 -7.98 22.89
CA TRP A 70 9.50 -9.35 22.46
C TRP A 70 10.18 -9.40 21.08
N LYS A 71 10.86 -10.52 20.81
CA LYS A 71 11.44 -10.90 19.53
C LYS A 71 10.98 -12.32 19.19
N THR A 72 10.49 -12.54 17.99
CA THR A 72 10.07 -13.87 17.53
C THR A 72 10.78 -14.22 16.24
N ALA A 73 11.49 -15.33 16.22
CA ALA A 73 12.07 -15.86 14.99
C ALA A 73 10.98 -16.27 14.00
N LEU A 74 11.13 -15.90 12.74
CA LEU A 74 10.17 -16.17 11.68
C LEU A 74 10.87 -16.72 10.43
N PRO A 75 10.18 -17.53 9.63
CA PRO A 75 10.59 -17.83 8.27
C PRO A 75 10.80 -16.56 7.43
N ALA A 76 11.70 -16.63 6.45
CA ALA A 76 12.00 -15.50 5.57
C ALA A 76 10.75 -14.93 4.90
N GLY A 77 10.75 -13.64 4.62
CA GLY A 77 9.67 -12.93 3.91
C GLY A 77 9.78 -11.42 4.07
N HIS A 78 9.23 -10.69 3.10
CA HIS A 78 9.32 -9.23 3.04
C HIS A 78 8.00 -8.51 3.35
N SER A 79 6.92 -9.23 3.65
CA SER A 79 5.64 -8.60 3.97
C SER A 79 5.74 -7.74 5.22
N SER A 80 5.15 -6.56 5.19
CA SER A 80 5.01 -5.71 6.37
C SER A 80 4.03 -6.33 7.37
N PRO A 81 4.23 -6.16 8.69
CA PRO A 81 3.29 -6.64 9.69
C PRO A 81 1.96 -5.90 9.60
N VAL A 82 0.87 -6.64 9.74
CA VAL A 82 -0.50 -6.14 9.75
C VAL A 82 -1.12 -6.49 11.10
N LEU A 83 -1.73 -5.50 11.75
CA LEU A 83 -2.17 -5.56 13.14
C LEU A 83 -3.67 -5.36 13.23
N THR A 84 -4.35 -6.19 14.01
CA THR A 84 -5.73 -5.97 14.41
C THR A 84 -6.05 -6.62 15.75
N GLY A 85 -6.70 -5.91 16.64
CA GLY A 85 -6.95 -6.38 18.00
C GLY A 85 -5.67 -6.94 18.64
N ASN A 86 -5.69 -8.19 19.09
CA ASN A 86 -4.52 -8.87 19.70
C ASN A 86 -3.75 -9.76 18.68
N ARG A 87 -3.84 -9.52 17.38
CA ARG A 87 -3.19 -10.34 16.36
C ARG A 87 -2.27 -9.54 15.47
N ILE A 88 -1.21 -10.21 15.01
CA ILE A 88 -0.33 -9.74 13.95
C ILE A 88 -0.33 -10.80 12.86
N PHE A 89 -0.45 -10.38 11.61
CA PHE A 89 -0.36 -11.25 10.44
C PHE A 89 0.84 -10.86 9.58
N VAL A 90 1.59 -11.87 9.16
CA VAL A 90 2.67 -11.75 8.17
C VAL A 90 2.64 -12.95 7.21
N THR A 91 3.26 -12.80 6.05
CA THR A 91 3.55 -13.93 5.14
C THR A 91 5.01 -14.33 5.25
N GLY A 92 5.34 -15.55 4.87
CA GLY A 92 6.71 -16.04 4.85
C GLY A 92 6.86 -17.21 3.88
N HIS A 93 8.09 -17.68 3.75
CA HIS A 93 8.41 -18.90 3.01
C HIS A 93 9.52 -19.66 3.71
N THR A 94 9.57 -20.98 3.53
CA THR A 94 10.70 -21.80 3.98
C THR A 94 11.91 -21.56 3.08
N ASN A 95 13.11 -21.98 3.50
CA ASN A 95 14.36 -21.62 2.83
C ASN A 95 14.80 -22.64 1.75
N GLU A 96 14.04 -23.69 1.51
CA GLU A 96 14.35 -24.70 0.49
C GLU A 96 14.22 -24.07 -0.91
N LYS A 97 15.31 -24.06 -1.67
CA LYS A 97 15.45 -23.28 -2.91
C LYS A 97 14.36 -23.58 -3.95
N ASP A 98 14.04 -24.84 -4.15
CA ASP A 98 13.11 -25.27 -5.21
C ASP A 98 11.78 -25.80 -4.65
N THR A 99 11.74 -26.17 -3.38
CA THR A 99 10.61 -26.80 -2.70
C THR A 99 10.05 -25.98 -1.54
N TYR A 100 10.40 -24.68 -1.48
CA TYR A 100 9.92 -23.80 -0.42
C TYR A 100 8.39 -23.78 -0.32
N LYS A 101 7.91 -23.61 0.89
CA LYS A 101 6.50 -23.53 1.23
C LYS A 101 6.11 -22.09 1.47
N LEU A 102 4.93 -21.70 1.02
CA LEU A 102 4.32 -20.39 1.29
C LEU A 102 3.57 -20.47 2.60
N LEU A 103 3.76 -19.47 3.45
CA LEU A 103 3.27 -19.48 4.83
C LEU A 103 2.47 -18.21 5.16
N VAL A 104 1.33 -18.39 5.82
CA VAL A 104 0.61 -17.34 6.52
C VAL A 104 0.80 -17.56 8.00
N ILE A 105 1.24 -16.54 8.72
CA ILE A 105 1.62 -16.63 10.14
C ILE A 105 0.83 -15.61 10.93
N CYS A 106 0.20 -16.05 12.01
CA CYS A 106 -0.46 -15.20 12.99
C CYS A 106 0.26 -15.28 14.32
N LEU A 107 0.56 -14.11 14.89
CA LEU A 107 1.17 -13.99 16.20
C LEU A 107 0.23 -13.28 17.17
N ASP A 108 0.37 -13.59 18.45
CA ASP A 108 -0.18 -12.78 19.54
C ASP A 108 0.59 -11.46 19.64
N ARG A 109 -0.13 -10.36 19.60
CA ARG A 109 0.46 -9.02 19.56
C ARG A 109 1.14 -8.63 20.87
N GLN A 110 0.68 -9.15 22.00
CA GLN A 110 1.24 -8.79 23.31
C GLN A 110 2.52 -9.56 23.61
N THR A 111 2.57 -10.83 23.23
CA THR A 111 3.63 -11.75 23.62
C THR A 111 4.57 -12.14 22.48
N GLY A 112 4.19 -11.88 21.24
CA GLY A 112 4.92 -12.34 20.06
C GLY A 112 4.77 -13.85 19.77
N LYS A 113 4.03 -14.60 20.60
CA LYS A 113 3.85 -16.04 20.39
C LYS A 113 3.12 -16.33 19.08
N VAL A 114 3.65 -17.27 18.28
CA VAL A 114 2.95 -17.77 17.09
C VAL A 114 1.69 -18.52 17.55
N LEU A 115 0.53 -17.98 17.19
CA LEU A 115 -0.78 -18.57 17.46
C LEU A 115 -1.10 -19.69 16.50
N TRP A 116 -0.81 -19.46 15.22
CA TRP A 116 -0.95 -20.45 14.16
C TRP A 116 -0.10 -20.09 12.94
N GLN A 117 0.19 -21.13 12.16
CA GLN A 117 0.83 -21.04 10.86
C GLN A 117 0.06 -21.92 9.88
N ARG A 118 -0.11 -21.45 8.64
CA ARG A 118 -0.80 -22.20 7.57
C ARG A 118 0.05 -22.20 6.31
N GLU A 119 0.17 -23.36 5.73
CA GLU A 119 0.80 -23.54 4.43
C GLU A 119 -0.23 -23.24 3.34
N VAL A 120 0.21 -22.49 2.31
CA VAL A 120 -0.58 -22.23 1.10
C VAL A 120 0.04 -23.04 -0.05
N PRO A 121 -0.77 -23.80 -0.83
CA PRO A 121 -0.24 -24.56 -1.94
C PRO A 121 0.47 -23.68 -2.97
N ARG A 122 1.54 -24.20 -3.55
CA ARG A 122 2.14 -23.66 -4.77
C ARG A 122 1.54 -24.41 -5.96
N VAL A 123 0.71 -23.73 -6.75
CA VAL A 123 0.06 -24.32 -7.95
C VAL A 123 0.75 -23.89 -9.23
N HIS A 124 1.59 -22.85 -9.16
CA HIS A 124 2.41 -22.36 -10.26
C HIS A 124 3.88 -22.30 -9.83
N GLY A 125 4.79 -22.48 -10.78
CA GLY A 125 6.20 -22.27 -10.55
C GLY A 125 6.51 -20.77 -10.42
N GLY A 126 7.48 -20.41 -9.57
CA GLY A 126 8.00 -19.05 -9.41
C GLY A 126 9.51 -19.11 -9.26
N ARG A 127 10.18 -18.00 -9.55
CA ARG A 127 11.60 -17.81 -9.25
C ARG A 127 11.73 -17.01 -7.96
N LEU A 128 12.61 -17.46 -7.05
CA LEU A 128 13.06 -16.62 -5.95
C LEU A 128 13.98 -15.53 -6.52
N GLN A 129 13.57 -14.30 -6.40
CA GLN A 129 14.39 -13.15 -6.77
C GLN A 129 15.27 -12.74 -5.59
N LEU A 130 16.44 -12.17 -5.87
CA LEU A 130 17.39 -11.74 -4.83
C LEU A 130 16.81 -10.61 -3.96
N VAL A 131 16.03 -9.72 -4.58
CA VAL A 131 15.51 -8.50 -3.93
C VAL A 131 14.01 -8.55 -3.64
N ASN A 132 13.29 -9.53 -4.17
CA ASN A 132 11.85 -9.71 -3.96
C ASN A 132 11.52 -11.19 -3.76
N GLY A 133 10.95 -11.53 -2.62
CA GLY A 133 10.62 -12.92 -2.29
C GLY A 133 9.17 -13.28 -2.67
N PRO A 134 8.81 -14.58 -2.61
CA PRO A 134 7.46 -15.05 -2.93
C PRO A 134 6.42 -14.60 -1.90
N ALA A 135 6.86 -14.08 -0.75
CA ALA A 135 6.04 -13.61 0.36
C ALA A 135 6.25 -12.10 0.62
N SER A 136 6.33 -11.30 -0.47
CA SER A 136 6.46 -9.84 -0.38
C SER A 136 5.14 -9.10 -0.22
N PRO A 137 4.04 -9.45 -0.89
CA PRO A 137 2.75 -8.83 -0.63
C PRO A 137 2.33 -8.96 0.83
N SER A 138 1.95 -7.84 1.43
CA SER A 138 1.48 -7.81 2.82
C SER A 138 0.04 -8.29 2.91
N PRO A 139 -0.37 -8.94 4.01
CA PRO A 139 -1.76 -9.26 4.27
C PRO A 139 -2.64 -8.00 4.37
N VAL A 140 -3.96 -8.20 4.33
CA VAL A 140 -4.95 -7.21 4.76
C VAL A 140 -5.98 -7.89 5.66
N THR A 141 -6.52 -7.17 6.66
CA THR A 141 -7.49 -7.72 7.62
C THR A 141 -8.70 -6.80 7.78
N ASP A 142 -9.88 -7.40 8.03
CA ASP A 142 -11.10 -6.69 8.40
C ASP A 142 -11.38 -6.71 9.91
N GLY A 143 -10.36 -7.03 10.72
CA GLY A 143 -10.49 -7.17 12.17
C GLY A 143 -10.77 -8.61 12.63
N SER A 144 -11.52 -9.37 11.88
CA SER A 144 -11.90 -10.75 12.17
C SER A 144 -11.19 -11.79 11.31
N ASN A 145 -10.92 -11.42 10.06
CA ASN A 145 -10.36 -12.30 9.03
C ASN A 145 -9.13 -11.67 8.39
N VAL A 146 -8.27 -12.51 7.83
CA VAL A 146 -7.09 -12.11 7.06
C VAL A 146 -7.21 -12.59 5.62
N TYR A 147 -6.74 -11.75 4.70
CA TYR A 147 -6.73 -11.99 3.25
C TYR A 147 -5.30 -11.82 2.76
N VAL A 148 -4.81 -12.81 2.03
CA VAL A 148 -3.42 -12.92 1.63
C VAL A 148 -3.34 -13.25 0.14
N PHE A 149 -2.37 -12.65 -0.54
CA PHE A 149 -2.06 -12.96 -1.91
C PHE A 149 -0.65 -13.56 -2.03
N PHE A 150 -0.53 -14.62 -2.80
CA PHE A 150 0.75 -15.17 -3.24
C PHE A 150 0.73 -15.35 -4.76
N GLN A 151 1.80 -14.91 -5.41
CA GLN A 151 1.95 -15.04 -6.86
C GLN A 151 1.75 -16.49 -7.35
N GLU A 152 2.22 -17.46 -6.60
CA GLU A 152 2.23 -18.87 -6.98
C GLU A 152 0.93 -19.61 -6.66
N PHE A 153 -0.05 -18.89 -6.10
CA PHE A 153 -1.35 -19.46 -5.75
C PHE A 153 -2.53 -18.56 -6.15
N GLY A 154 -2.51 -17.30 -5.78
CA GLY A 154 -3.66 -16.39 -5.82
C GLY A 154 -4.07 -15.89 -4.44
N LEU A 155 -5.37 -15.70 -4.22
CA LEU A 155 -5.92 -15.18 -2.98
C LEU A 155 -6.42 -16.30 -2.06
N VAL A 156 -6.19 -16.12 -0.74
CA VAL A 156 -6.71 -17.01 0.31
C VAL A 156 -7.16 -16.19 1.51
N SER A 157 -8.21 -16.65 2.19
CA SER A 157 -8.69 -16.04 3.43
C SER A 157 -8.75 -17.05 4.56
N TYR A 158 -8.34 -16.59 5.75
CA TYR A 158 -8.46 -17.33 7.01
C TYR A 158 -9.23 -16.49 8.02
N ASP A 159 -9.93 -17.14 8.95
CA ASP A 159 -10.46 -16.46 10.14
C ASP A 159 -9.35 -16.22 11.17
N GLY A 160 -9.69 -15.51 12.25
CA GLY A 160 -8.72 -15.20 13.30
C GLY A 160 -8.17 -16.43 14.05
N ALA A 161 -8.79 -17.60 13.94
CA ALA A 161 -8.31 -18.87 14.49
C ALA A 161 -7.47 -19.68 13.48
N GLY A 162 -7.30 -19.15 12.27
CA GLY A 162 -6.52 -19.79 11.21
C GLY A 162 -7.29 -20.90 10.46
N LYS A 163 -8.62 -20.95 10.57
CA LYS A 163 -9.44 -21.81 9.71
C LYS A 163 -9.60 -21.14 8.35
N GLN A 164 -9.29 -21.89 7.28
CA GLN A 164 -9.47 -21.39 5.91
C GLN A 164 -10.97 -21.15 5.65
N ARG A 165 -11.29 -19.94 5.18
CA ARG A 165 -12.63 -19.52 4.81
C ARG A 165 -12.93 -19.81 3.34
N TRP A 166 -12.03 -19.33 2.48
CA TRP A 166 -12.10 -19.55 1.05
C TRP A 166 -10.70 -19.45 0.41
N LYS A 167 -10.59 -19.90 -0.82
CA LYS A 167 -9.41 -19.78 -1.68
C LYS A 167 -9.82 -19.48 -3.10
N LEU A 168 -9.04 -18.67 -3.80
CA LEU A 168 -9.23 -18.32 -5.20
C LEU A 168 -7.87 -18.44 -5.91
N PRO A 169 -7.59 -19.61 -6.54
CA PRO A 169 -6.42 -19.76 -7.39
C PRO A 169 -6.45 -18.75 -8.54
N LEU A 170 -5.35 -18.07 -8.77
CA LEU A 170 -5.13 -17.11 -9.85
C LEU A 170 -3.78 -17.40 -10.51
N GLY A 171 -3.61 -16.99 -11.75
CA GLY A 171 -2.36 -17.20 -12.50
C GLY A 171 -2.45 -18.35 -13.49
N PRO A 172 -1.33 -18.82 -14.08
CA PRO A 172 0.04 -18.33 -13.85
C PRO A 172 0.22 -16.86 -14.26
N PHE A 173 1.21 -16.19 -13.64
CA PHE A 173 1.50 -14.79 -13.88
C PHE A 173 2.86 -14.62 -14.55
N ASN A 174 2.95 -13.65 -15.46
CA ASN A 174 4.21 -13.25 -16.09
C ASN A 174 4.76 -12.00 -15.35
N MET A 175 5.66 -12.22 -14.38
CA MET A 175 6.30 -11.15 -13.59
C MET A 175 7.76 -11.49 -13.36
N PHE A 176 8.66 -10.70 -13.92
CA PHE A 176 10.10 -10.93 -13.81
C PHE A 176 10.61 -10.76 -12.37
N TYR A 177 10.20 -9.68 -11.69
CA TYR A 177 10.61 -9.39 -10.32
C TYR A 177 9.65 -9.95 -9.26
N GLY A 178 8.56 -10.61 -9.65
CA GLY A 178 7.51 -11.03 -8.73
C GLY A 178 6.61 -9.87 -8.29
N PHE A 179 5.56 -10.15 -7.52
CA PHE A 179 4.60 -9.15 -7.08
C PHE A 179 5.07 -8.36 -5.87
N GLY A 180 4.91 -7.02 -5.92
CA GLY A 180 5.08 -6.11 -4.79
C GLY A 180 3.76 -5.56 -4.25
N ALA A 181 2.74 -5.44 -5.11
CA ALA A 181 1.42 -4.92 -4.73
C ALA A 181 0.72 -5.81 -3.70
N SER A 182 0.16 -5.20 -2.66
CA SER A 182 -0.62 -5.86 -1.63
C SER A 182 -2.12 -5.72 -1.89
N PRO A 183 -2.96 -6.70 -1.51
CA PRO A 183 -4.40 -6.53 -1.53
C PRO A 183 -4.84 -5.46 -0.52
N ILE A 184 -5.94 -4.77 -0.82
CA ILE A 184 -6.61 -3.85 0.10
C ILE A 184 -8.07 -4.24 0.30
N LEU A 185 -8.68 -3.69 1.36
CA LEU A 185 -10.12 -3.85 1.62
C LEU A 185 -10.85 -2.54 1.41
N VAL A 186 -11.98 -2.63 0.73
CA VAL A 186 -12.97 -1.57 0.64
C VAL A 186 -14.37 -2.16 0.71
N ASP A 187 -15.17 -1.70 1.65
CA ASP A 187 -16.53 -2.18 1.92
C ASP A 187 -16.58 -3.72 2.09
N ASP A 188 -17.23 -4.44 1.19
CA ASP A 188 -17.33 -5.90 1.17
C ASP A 188 -16.34 -6.59 0.21
N LYS A 189 -15.33 -5.86 -0.30
CA LYS A 189 -14.43 -6.33 -1.36
C LYS A 189 -12.98 -6.36 -0.94
N VAL A 190 -12.28 -7.41 -1.38
CA VAL A 190 -10.81 -7.46 -1.49
C VAL A 190 -10.46 -6.99 -2.90
N ILE A 191 -9.64 -5.96 -3.01
CA ILE A 191 -9.16 -5.41 -4.28
C ILE A 191 -7.70 -5.82 -4.47
N LEU A 192 -7.38 -6.34 -5.64
CA LEU A 192 -6.03 -6.73 -6.01
C LEU A 192 -5.68 -6.23 -7.41
N PRO A 193 -4.68 -5.37 -7.58
CA PRO A 193 -4.08 -5.11 -8.88
C PRO A 193 -3.19 -6.30 -9.27
N VAL A 194 -3.34 -6.77 -10.49
CA VAL A 194 -2.55 -7.84 -11.09
C VAL A 194 -1.89 -7.26 -12.33
N ASP A 195 -0.82 -6.51 -12.11
CA ASP A 195 -0.03 -5.88 -13.16
C ASP A 195 1.10 -6.83 -13.53
N GLN A 196 1.20 -7.18 -14.81
CA GLN A 196 2.10 -8.20 -15.32
C GLN A 196 3.04 -7.60 -16.37
N ASP A 197 4.14 -8.30 -16.66
CA ASP A 197 5.06 -7.94 -17.76
C ASP A 197 4.51 -8.38 -19.13
N SER A 198 3.20 -8.23 -19.30
CA SER A 198 2.45 -8.64 -20.48
C SER A 198 1.11 -7.88 -20.55
N PRO A 199 0.43 -7.86 -21.72
CA PRO A 199 -0.86 -7.19 -21.87
C PRO A 199 -2.03 -7.84 -21.11
N SER A 200 -1.77 -8.84 -20.28
CA SER A 200 -2.77 -9.56 -19.46
C SER A 200 -2.96 -8.98 -18.04
N SER A 201 -2.53 -7.76 -17.80
CA SER A 201 -2.77 -7.03 -16.56
C SER A 201 -4.25 -6.77 -16.32
N TYR A 202 -4.68 -6.84 -15.06
CA TYR A 202 -6.07 -6.56 -14.67
C TYR A 202 -6.20 -6.06 -13.23
N LEU A 203 -7.33 -5.46 -12.93
CA LEU A 203 -7.76 -5.16 -11.56
C LEU A 203 -8.94 -6.09 -11.23
N ILE A 204 -8.92 -6.72 -10.05
CA ILE A 204 -9.96 -7.65 -9.62
C ILE A 204 -10.53 -7.25 -8.25
N ALA A 205 -11.84 -7.34 -8.12
CA ALA A 205 -12.54 -7.26 -6.84
C ALA A 205 -13.17 -8.60 -6.50
N VAL A 206 -12.90 -9.06 -5.30
CA VAL A 206 -13.37 -10.34 -4.78
C VAL A 206 -14.24 -10.08 -3.55
N ASP A 207 -15.38 -10.70 -3.46
CA ASP A 207 -16.23 -10.67 -2.27
C ASP A 207 -15.46 -11.22 -1.07
N LYS A 208 -15.27 -10.41 -0.04
CA LYS A 208 -14.44 -10.77 1.12
C LYS A 208 -14.98 -11.95 1.93
N ASN A 209 -16.28 -12.24 1.83
CA ASN A 209 -16.91 -13.29 2.61
C ASN A 209 -16.89 -14.64 1.88
N SER A 210 -17.11 -14.65 0.57
CA SER A 210 -17.25 -15.86 -0.22
C SER A 210 -16.05 -16.19 -1.11
N GLY A 211 -15.16 -15.24 -1.38
CA GLY A 211 -14.07 -15.41 -2.34
C GLY A 211 -14.51 -15.37 -3.81
N ARG A 212 -15.77 -15.02 -4.09
CA ARG A 212 -16.28 -14.92 -5.47
C ARG A 212 -15.86 -13.61 -6.11
N VAL A 213 -15.45 -13.67 -7.38
CA VAL A 213 -15.15 -12.49 -8.17
C VAL A 213 -16.42 -11.65 -8.33
N ARG A 214 -16.37 -10.39 -7.94
CA ARG A 214 -17.44 -9.40 -8.14
C ARG A 214 -17.32 -8.73 -9.48
N TRP A 215 -16.09 -8.33 -9.84
CA TRP A 215 -15.75 -7.79 -11.14
C TRP A 215 -14.25 -7.95 -11.42
N LYS A 216 -13.90 -7.97 -12.68
CA LYS A 216 -12.53 -7.95 -13.20
C LYS A 216 -12.49 -6.99 -14.38
N VAL A 217 -11.47 -6.11 -14.41
CA VAL A 217 -11.26 -5.13 -15.48
C VAL A 217 -9.86 -5.30 -16.05
N ASP A 218 -9.78 -5.60 -17.34
CA ASP A 218 -8.52 -5.73 -18.04
C ASP A 218 -7.84 -4.38 -18.23
N ARG A 219 -6.52 -4.36 -18.07
CA ARG A 219 -5.66 -3.18 -18.19
C ARG A 219 -4.47 -3.45 -19.12
N PRO A 220 -4.73 -3.68 -20.41
CA PRO A 220 -3.74 -4.24 -21.34
C PRO A 220 -2.53 -3.33 -21.61
N VAL A 221 -2.64 -2.02 -21.31
CA VAL A 221 -1.53 -1.05 -21.46
C VAL A 221 -0.75 -0.81 -20.17
N VAL A 222 -1.13 -1.48 -19.07
CA VAL A 222 -0.43 -1.42 -17.77
C VAL A 222 0.51 -2.62 -17.69
N ILE A 223 1.80 -2.36 -17.60
CA ILE A 223 2.83 -3.40 -17.50
C ILE A 223 3.71 -3.13 -16.27
N SER A 224 4.27 -4.19 -15.67
CA SER A 224 5.28 -4.08 -14.59
C SER A 224 4.90 -3.13 -13.46
N GLY A 225 3.66 -3.17 -12.99
CA GLY A 225 3.18 -2.37 -11.86
C GLY A 225 3.33 -3.09 -10.52
N TYR A 226 3.78 -2.38 -9.48
CA TYR A 226 4.04 -2.95 -8.15
C TYR A 226 3.35 -2.18 -7.03
N SER A 227 2.59 -1.14 -7.36
CA SER A 227 1.98 -0.24 -6.38
C SER A 227 0.74 -0.84 -5.73
N THR A 228 0.65 -0.70 -4.41
CA THR A 228 -0.58 -0.98 -3.67
C THR A 228 -1.56 0.18 -3.83
N PRO A 229 -2.86 -0.07 -4.11
CA PRO A 229 -3.86 0.97 -4.26
C PRO A 229 -4.17 1.69 -2.94
N ILE A 230 -4.75 2.89 -3.05
CA ILE A 230 -5.41 3.59 -1.95
C ILE A 230 -6.88 3.83 -2.28
N ILE A 231 -7.67 4.14 -1.26
CA ILE A 231 -9.07 4.52 -1.43
C ILE A 231 -9.19 6.04 -1.34
N TYR A 232 -9.82 6.62 -2.33
CA TYR A 232 -10.21 8.02 -2.35
C TYR A 232 -11.72 8.16 -2.21
N GLN A 233 -12.15 8.97 -1.24
CA GLN A 233 -13.55 9.35 -1.09
C GLN A 233 -13.72 10.78 -1.59
N PRO A 234 -14.31 10.99 -2.78
CA PRO A 234 -14.63 12.34 -3.24
C PRO A 234 -15.63 13.03 -2.29
N LYS A 235 -15.60 14.36 -2.25
CA LYS A 235 -16.61 15.15 -1.52
C LYS A 235 -18.04 14.84 -2.00
N GLN A 236 -18.18 14.55 -3.28
CA GLN A 236 -19.43 14.11 -3.91
C GLN A 236 -19.15 12.89 -4.79
N GLY A 237 -20.02 11.88 -4.70
CA GLY A 237 -19.89 10.65 -5.47
C GLY A 237 -19.34 9.45 -4.70
N PRO A 238 -19.22 8.30 -5.35
CA PRO A 238 -18.80 7.05 -4.73
C PRO A 238 -17.29 7.01 -4.48
N LYS A 239 -16.87 6.12 -3.57
CA LYS A 239 -15.47 5.78 -3.35
C LYS A 239 -14.79 5.30 -4.63
N GLN A 240 -13.53 5.64 -4.76
CA GLN A 240 -12.68 5.25 -5.89
C GLN A 240 -11.42 4.54 -5.41
N ILE A 241 -10.96 3.59 -6.20
CA ILE A 241 -9.68 2.92 -6.05
C ILE A 241 -8.68 3.71 -6.87
N VAL A 242 -7.66 4.29 -6.23
CA VAL A 242 -6.63 5.05 -6.94
C VAL A 242 -5.34 4.26 -6.94
N ILE A 243 -4.79 4.02 -8.14
CA ILE A 243 -3.62 3.16 -8.35
C ILE A 243 -2.59 3.90 -9.18
N PRO A 244 -1.35 4.06 -8.68
CA PRO A 244 -0.19 4.39 -9.51
C PRO A 244 0.14 3.17 -10.39
N GLU A 245 -0.07 3.30 -11.68
CA GLU A 245 0.20 2.28 -12.69
C GLU A 245 1.44 2.66 -13.50
N SER A 246 1.97 1.74 -14.28
CA SER A 246 2.98 2.11 -15.27
C SER A 246 2.43 3.21 -16.17
N PHE A 247 3.21 4.29 -16.33
CA PHE A 247 2.95 5.45 -17.17
C PHE A 247 1.84 6.40 -16.70
N GLN A 248 0.97 5.98 -15.79
CA GLN A 248 -0.19 6.78 -15.40
C GLN A 248 -0.65 6.53 -13.96
N LEU A 249 -1.38 7.48 -13.40
CA LEU A 249 -2.21 7.31 -12.23
C LEU A 249 -3.65 7.11 -12.71
N SER A 250 -4.34 6.09 -12.21
CA SER A 250 -5.74 5.84 -12.58
C SER A 250 -6.64 5.71 -11.35
N ALA A 251 -7.88 6.17 -11.49
CA ALA A 251 -8.94 5.96 -10.52
C ALA A 251 -10.05 5.08 -11.11
N TYR A 252 -10.48 4.10 -10.30
CA TYR A 252 -11.51 3.13 -10.67
C TYR A 252 -12.68 3.17 -9.70
N SER A 253 -13.88 2.95 -10.22
CA SER A 253 -15.10 2.79 -9.40
C SER A 253 -15.00 1.53 -8.53
N VAL A 254 -15.24 1.66 -7.23
CA VAL A 254 -15.34 0.51 -6.31
C VAL A 254 -16.51 -0.42 -6.67
N ALA A 255 -17.57 0.13 -7.28
CA ALA A 255 -18.79 -0.63 -7.59
C ALA A 255 -18.59 -1.65 -8.71
N ASP A 256 -17.95 -1.26 -9.81
CA ASP A 256 -17.89 -2.03 -11.04
C ASP A 256 -16.52 -2.05 -11.73
N GLY A 257 -15.50 -1.41 -11.13
CA GLY A 257 -14.14 -1.38 -11.66
C GLY A 257 -13.93 -0.46 -12.86
N LYS A 258 -14.95 0.27 -13.32
CA LYS A 258 -14.78 1.19 -14.46
C LYS A 258 -13.79 2.29 -14.11
N ARG A 259 -12.88 2.59 -15.04
CA ARG A 259 -11.96 3.72 -14.93
C ARG A 259 -12.75 5.03 -14.97
N VAL A 260 -12.53 5.88 -13.96
CA VAL A 260 -13.24 7.16 -13.78
C VAL A 260 -12.42 8.32 -14.36
N TRP A 261 -11.14 8.41 -13.96
CA TRP A 261 -10.21 9.42 -14.46
C TRP A 261 -8.77 8.87 -14.42
N TRP A 262 -7.87 9.52 -15.15
CA TRP A 262 -6.46 9.19 -15.15
C TRP A 262 -5.57 10.41 -15.46
N VAL A 263 -4.30 10.30 -15.07
CA VAL A 263 -3.23 11.28 -15.35
C VAL A 263 -2.04 10.52 -15.89
N ARG A 264 -1.57 10.86 -17.07
CA ARG A 264 -0.40 10.25 -17.73
C ARG A 264 0.91 10.93 -17.31
N GLY A 265 2.05 10.31 -17.66
CA GLY A 265 3.40 10.86 -17.46
C GLY A 265 4.05 10.43 -16.15
N LEU A 266 3.55 9.36 -15.51
CA LEU A 266 4.27 8.68 -14.45
C LEU A 266 5.40 7.82 -15.03
N ALA A 267 6.34 7.44 -14.18
CA ALA A 267 7.40 6.52 -14.56
C ALA A 267 6.85 5.14 -14.94
N CYS A 268 7.63 4.38 -15.71
CA CYS A 268 7.44 2.94 -15.82
C CYS A 268 7.72 2.27 -14.46
N GLU A 269 7.16 1.10 -14.21
CA GLU A 269 7.41 0.31 -12.99
C GLU A 269 7.13 1.07 -11.67
N MET A 270 5.94 1.62 -11.54
CA MET A 270 5.53 2.28 -10.29
C MET A 270 5.55 1.30 -9.11
N LYS A 271 6.31 1.62 -8.07
CA LYS A 271 6.54 0.77 -6.89
C LYS A 271 6.00 1.40 -5.61
N SER A 272 5.98 2.74 -5.55
CA SER A 272 5.54 3.47 -4.37
C SER A 272 4.02 3.51 -4.25
N ILE A 273 3.52 3.52 -3.02
CA ILE A 273 2.12 3.85 -2.73
C ILE A 273 1.96 5.36 -2.61
N ALA A 274 0.83 5.89 -3.04
CA ALA A 274 0.57 7.31 -2.97
C ALA A 274 0.22 7.77 -1.54
N SER A 275 0.74 8.94 -1.14
CA SER A 275 0.26 9.70 0.02
C SER A 275 -0.76 10.74 -0.43
N ASN A 276 -1.74 11.12 0.41
CA ASN A 276 -2.71 12.15 0.06
C ASN A 276 -3.16 12.96 1.27
N ASP A 277 -3.64 14.18 1.04
CA ASP A 277 -4.24 15.08 2.03
C ASP A 277 -5.76 15.26 1.85
N GLY A 278 -6.35 14.52 0.91
CA GLY A 278 -7.77 14.60 0.53
C GLY A 278 -8.04 15.53 -0.64
N GLU A 279 -7.13 16.43 -1.00
CA GLU A 279 -7.21 17.29 -2.19
C GLU A 279 -6.15 16.92 -3.23
N TYR A 280 -4.92 16.70 -2.79
CA TYR A 280 -3.79 16.30 -3.63
C TYR A 280 -3.27 14.92 -3.25
N LEU A 281 -2.72 14.26 -4.24
CA LEU A 281 -2.02 12.99 -4.12
C LEU A 281 -0.55 13.21 -4.46
N TYR A 282 0.33 12.68 -3.63
CA TYR A 282 1.78 12.79 -3.78
C TYR A 282 2.35 11.43 -4.12
N ILE A 283 3.00 11.32 -5.28
CA ILE A 283 3.51 10.05 -5.81
C ILE A 283 4.88 10.21 -6.44
N ASN A 284 5.85 9.45 -5.97
CA ASN A 284 7.16 9.33 -6.61
C ASN A 284 7.23 8.09 -7.46
N GLY A 285 7.97 8.16 -8.55
CA GLY A 285 8.22 7.03 -9.43
C GLY A 285 9.59 7.12 -10.09
N TRP A 286 10.28 6.00 -10.12
CA TRP A 286 11.49 5.79 -10.89
C TRP A 286 11.39 4.48 -11.66
N GLY A 287 11.50 4.53 -12.98
CA GLY A 287 11.51 3.36 -13.84
C GLY A 287 12.90 3.11 -14.41
N PHE A 288 13.22 3.77 -15.50
CA PHE A 288 14.48 3.59 -16.22
C PHE A 288 15.29 4.88 -16.30
N PRO A 289 16.63 4.79 -16.50
CA PRO A 289 17.47 5.96 -16.77
C PRO A 289 17.00 6.79 -17.97
N GLN A 290 16.31 6.16 -18.95
CA GLN A 290 15.74 6.82 -20.11
C GLN A 290 14.56 7.74 -19.78
N ASN A 291 13.90 7.52 -18.65
CA ASN A 291 12.77 8.35 -18.19
C ASN A 291 13.22 9.59 -17.40
N GLN A 292 14.51 9.98 -17.46
CA GLN A 292 14.96 11.21 -16.86
C GLN A 292 14.32 12.44 -17.52
N PRO A 293 14.07 13.51 -16.74
CA PRO A 293 13.49 14.75 -17.29
C PRO A 293 14.23 15.27 -18.52
N GLY A 294 13.48 15.68 -19.52
CA GLY A 294 14.02 16.19 -20.79
C GLY A 294 14.45 15.12 -21.80
N ARG A 295 14.25 13.84 -21.49
CA ARG A 295 14.53 12.71 -22.42
C ARG A 295 13.29 12.14 -23.09
N GLN A 296 12.10 12.70 -22.81
CA GLN A 296 10.85 12.28 -23.38
C GLN A 296 10.83 12.47 -24.90
N VAL A 297 10.32 11.49 -25.62
CA VAL A 297 10.21 11.52 -27.07
C VAL A 297 8.76 11.75 -27.46
N LYS A 298 8.54 12.75 -28.31
CA LYS A 298 7.21 13.01 -28.85
C LYS A 298 6.81 11.86 -29.79
N THR A 299 5.66 11.26 -29.50
CA THR A 299 5.08 10.17 -30.28
C THR A 299 3.79 10.62 -30.96
N ILE A 300 3.35 9.85 -31.96
CA ILE A 300 2.09 10.08 -32.70
C ILE A 300 1.01 9.08 -32.25
N PRO A 301 -0.28 9.37 -32.43
CA PRO A 301 -1.37 8.41 -32.26
C PRO A 301 -1.22 7.18 -33.15
N PHE A 302 -1.86 6.06 -32.78
CA PHE A 302 -1.74 4.80 -33.53
C PHE A 302 -2.24 4.90 -34.96
N ASP A 303 -3.35 5.62 -35.21
CA ASP A 303 -3.90 5.80 -36.55
C ASP A 303 -2.92 6.57 -37.46
N GLU A 304 -2.21 7.57 -36.92
CA GLU A 304 -1.15 8.28 -37.66
C GLU A 304 0.07 7.37 -37.87
N ALA A 305 0.36 6.49 -36.92
CA ALA A 305 1.45 5.53 -37.05
C ALA A 305 1.16 4.47 -38.15
N LEU A 306 -0.07 3.97 -38.21
CA LEU A 306 -0.50 3.10 -39.30
C LEU A 306 -0.32 3.80 -40.68
N ALA A 307 -0.80 5.03 -40.80
CA ALA A 307 -0.63 5.79 -42.06
C ALA A 307 0.86 5.99 -42.43
N ARG A 308 1.78 5.99 -41.49
CA ARG A 308 3.21 6.18 -41.68
C ARG A 308 3.97 4.88 -41.96
N TYR A 309 3.65 3.80 -41.26
CA TYR A 309 4.46 2.59 -41.25
C TYR A 309 3.78 1.37 -41.87
N ASP A 310 2.46 1.19 -41.71
CA ASP A 310 1.73 0.03 -42.22
C ASP A 310 1.72 0.07 -43.75
N LYS A 311 2.58 -0.76 -44.39
CA LYS A 311 2.78 -0.79 -45.85
C LYS A 311 1.95 -1.89 -46.51
N ASP A 312 1.61 -2.93 -45.79
CA ASP A 312 0.86 -4.07 -46.30
C ASP A 312 -0.65 -3.98 -46.02
N GLY A 313 -1.08 -3.01 -45.21
CA GLY A 313 -2.48 -2.71 -44.92
C GLY A 313 -3.14 -3.66 -43.93
N ASP A 314 -2.36 -4.39 -43.11
CA ASP A 314 -2.86 -5.38 -42.17
C ASP A 314 -3.32 -4.77 -40.81
N LYS A 315 -3.16 -3.44 -40.66
CA LYS A 315 -3.51 -2.64 -39.47
C LYS A 315 -2.64 -2.94 -38.23
N GLN A 316 -1.44 -3.43 -38.48
CA GLN A 316 -0.38 -3.58 -37.52
C GLN A 316 0.91 -2.99 -38.04
N ILE A 317 1.97 -2.93 -37.28
CA ILE A 317 3.26 -2.38 -37.72
C ILE A 317 4.32 -3.46 -37.47
N ALA A 318 4.83 -4.05 -38.52
CA ALA A 318 5.94 -4.99 -38.44
C ALA A 318 7.29 -4.22 -38.33
N LYS A 319 8.30 -4.85 -37.73
CA LYS A 319 9.64 -4.25 -37.58
C LYS A 319 10.25 -3.84 -38.96
N SER A 320 10.01 -4.62 -40.02
CA SER A 320 10.47 -4.37 -41.36
C SER A 320 9.85 -3.15 -42.03
N GLU A 321 8.72 -2.67 -41.52
CA GLU A 321 8.00 -1.52 -42.04
C GLU A 321 8.48 -0.19 -41.47
N ILE A 322 9.17 -0.26 -40.30
CA ILE A 322 9.71 0.93 -39.65
C ILE A 322 10.89 1.45 -40.49
N SER A 323 10.65 2.55 -41.18
CA SER A 323 11.65 3.24 -41.99
C SER A 323 11.62 4.71 -41.68
N GLY A 324 12.74 5.28 -41.27
CA GLY A 324 12.87 6.70 -40.95
C GLY A 324 14.15 6.99 -40.19
N THR A 325 14.44 8.26 -40.01
CA THR A 325 15.66 8.74 -39.36
C THR A 325 15.38 9.64 -38.16
N GLU A 326 14.12 9.89 -37.85
CA GLU A 326 13.71 10.65 -36.67
C GLU A 326 14.02 9.90 -35.36
N GLN A 327 14.05 10.60 -34.28
CA GLN A 327 14.33 10.01 -32.95
C GLN A 327 13.35 8.90 -32.60
N MET A 328 12.06 9.09 -32.89
CA MET A 328 11.02 8.09 -32.70
C MET A 328 11.29 6.82 -33.51
N ASP A 329 11.62 6.95 -34.81
CA ASP A 329 11.88 5.81 -35.69
C ASP A 329 13.06 4.97 -35.18
N LYS A 330 14.15 5.64 -34.79
CA LYS A 330 15.35 4.99 -34.25
C LYS A 330 15.07 4.23 -32.94
N MET A 331 14.31 4.83 -32.03
CA MET A 331 13.96 4.18 -30.76
C MET A 331 13.00 3.01 -30.97
N LEU A 332 12.00 3.18 -31.81
CA LEU A 332 11.05 2.13 -32.16
C LEU A 332 11.75 0.92 -32.80
N SER A 333 12.62 1.14 -33.78
CA SER A 333 13.38 0.08 -34.43
C SER A 333 14.36 -0.62 -33.46
N ALA A 334 15.05 0.15 -32.61
CA ALA A 334 16.05 -0.40 -31.67
C ALA A 334 15.46 -1.20 -30.54
N ALA A 335 14.25 -0.88 -30.09
CA ALA A 335 13.59 -1.49 -28.94
C ALA A 335 12.26 -2.19 -29.29
N PHE A 336 12.08 -2.55 -30.56
CA PHE A 336 10.83 -3.13 -31.07
C PHE A 336 10.32 -4.30 -30.22
N GLU A 337 11.18 -5.25 -29.88
CA GLU A 337 10.83 -6.44 -29.11
C GLU A 337 10.42 -6.13 -27.65
N ALA A 338 10.79 -4.95 -27.16
CA ALA A 338 10.36 -4.50 -25.81
C ALA A 338 8.94 -3.92 -25.83
N PHE A 339 8.45 -3.52 -26.98
CA PHE A 339 7.10 -2.97 -27.18
C PHE A 339 6.12 -3.98 -27.74
N ASP A 340 6.59 -5.03 -28.41
CA ASP A 340 5.81 -6.19 -28.83
C ASP A 340 5.49 -7.04 -27.58
N THR A 341 4.42 -6.67 -26.89
CA THR A 341 4.10 -7.21 -25.56
C THR A 341 3.46 -8.61 -25.61
N ASP A 342 2.86 -8.98 -26.74
CA ASP A 342 2.28 -10.30 -26.97
C ASP A 342 3.17 -11.22 -27.82
N ARG A 343 4.31 -10.66 -28.33
CA ARG A 343 5.36 -11.36 -29.07
C ARG A 343 4.88 -12.00 -30.36
N ASP A 344 4.05 -11.29 -31.09
CA ASP A 344 3.55 -11.70 -32.41
C ASP A 344 4.36 -11.12 -33.58
N GLU A 345 5.48 -10.43 -33.28
CA GLU A 345 6.40 -9.77 -34.22
C GLU A 345 5.78 -8.54 -34.90
N LYS A 346 4.69 -8.02 -34.39
CA LYS A 346 3.98 -6.84 -34.87
C LYS A 346 3.55 -5.96 -33.71
N LEU A 347 3.35 -4.67 -33.96
CA LEU A 347 2.79 -3.74 -32.97
C LEU A 347 1.33 -3.44 -33.33
N ASN A 348 0.44 -3.87 -32.49
CA ASN A 348 -0.97 -3.49 -32.50
C ASN A 348 -1.22 -2.21 -31.72
N SER A 349 -2.47 -1.76 -31.61
CA SER A 349 -2.83 -0.52 -30.90
C SER A 349 -2.45 -0.52 -29.40
N LYS A 350 -2.44 -1.69 -28.76
CA LYS A 350 -2.08 -1.81 -27.33
C LYS A 350 -0.57 -1.67 -27.15
N ASP A 351 0.22 -2.33 -27.98
CA ASP A 351 1.67 -2.23 -27.99
C ASP A 351 2.12 -0.79 -28.28
N TRP A 352 1.43 -0.13 -29.21
CA TRP A 352 1.68 1.27 -29.51
C TRP A 352 1.40 2.20 -28.32
N GLU A 353 0.35 1.97 -27.56
CA GLU A 353 0.09 2.74 -26.34
C GLU A 353 1.13 2.49 -25.24
N VAL A 354 1.66 1.27 -25.13
CA VAL A 354 2.81 0.97 -24.24
C VAL A 354 4.05 1.74 -24.70
N PHE A 355 4.37 1.73 -26.00
CA PHE A 355 5.45 2.53 -26.55
C PHE A 355 5.28 4.02 -26.24
N ARG A 356 4.11 4.58 -26.50
CA ARG A 356 3.78 5.99 -26.21
C ARG A 356 3.91 6.31 -24.73
N GLY A 357 3.41 5.43 -23.89
CA GLY A 357 3.51 5.55 -22.44
C GLY A 357 4.96 5.59 -21.96
N MET A 358 5.80 4.68 -22.46
CA MET A 358 7.22 4.63 -22.13
C MET A 358 7.98 5.88 -22.60
N MET A 359 7.69 6.35 -23.80
CA MET A 359 8.34 7.54 -24.37
C MET A 359 7.95 8.83 -23.65
N ALA A 360 6.73 8.90 -23.12
CA ALA A 360 6.23 10.05 -22.36
C ALA A 360 6.56 9.97 -20.85
N SER A 361 7.01 8.82 -20.37
CA SER A 361 7.28 8.58 -18.93
C SER A 361 8.37 9.49 -18.39
N GLU A 362 8.20 9.93 -17.16
CA GLU A 362 9.16 10.79 -16.48
C GLU A 362 9.35 10.38 -15.02
N ASN A 363 10.61 10.17 -14.62
CA ASN A 363 10.97 9.96 -13.23
C ASN A 363 10.76 11.24 -12.44
N GLY A 364 10.14 11.14 -11.27
CA GLY A 364 9.90 12.33 -10.44
C GLY A 364 8.97 12.09 -9.27
N LEU A 365 8.76 13.14 -8.50
CA LEU A 365 7.73 13.24 -7.49
C LEU A 365 6.70 14.28 -7.96
N LEU A 366 5.44 13.90 -7.96
CA LEU A 366 4.33 14.71 -8.45
C LEU A 366 3.31 14.96 -7.35
N ALA A 367 2.76 16.18 -7.33
CA ALA A 367 1.49 16.46 -6.68
C ALA A 367 0.38 16.49 -7.74
N ILE A 368 -0.61 15.64 -7.57
CA ILE A 368 -1.72 15.46 -8.52
C ILE A 368 -3.03 15.77 -7.83
N LYS A 369 -3.80 16.70 -8.36
CA LYS A 369 -5.13 17.02 -7.86
C LYS A 369 -6.07 15.82 -8.04
N LEU A 370 -6.71 15.42 -6.96
CA LEU A 370 -7.62 14.30 -6.94
C LEU A 370 -8.99 14.66 -7.55
N GLY A 371 -9.58 13.72 -8.30
CA GLY A 371 -10.92 13.83 -8.85
C GLY A 371 -10.95 14.17 -10.34
N GLY A 372 -12.13 14.46 -10.84
CA GLY A 372 -12.39 14.68 -12.26
C GLY A 372 -13.02 13.48 -12.95
N VAL A 373 -13.13 13.54 -14.29
CA VAL A 373 -13.63 12.48 -15.17
C VAL A 373 -12.79 12.47 -16.44
N GLY A 374 -12.43 11.29 -16.92
CA GLY A 374 -11.63 11.12 -18.12
C GLY A 374 -10.17 11.50 -17.96
N ASP A 375 -9.53 11.91 -19.03
CA ASP A 375 -8.10 12.31 -19.04
C ASP A 375 -7.89 13.67 -18.37
N GLN A 376 -7.18 13.67 -17.25
CA GLN A 376 -6.85 14.85 -16.45
C GLN A 376 -5.40 15.28 -16.60
N THR A 377 -4.66 14.71 -17.54
CA THR A 377 -3.20 14.91 -17.71
C THR A 377 -2.80 16.37 -17.84
N SER A 378 -3.59 17.18 -18.57
CA SER A 378 -3.28 18.59 -18.78
C SER A 378 -3.59 19.50 -17.58
N ASN A 379 -4.42 19.05 -16.63
CA ASN A 379 -5.00 19.93 -15.61
C ASN A 379 -4.71 19.51 -14.17
N ALA A 380 -4.37 18.22 -13.93
CA ALA A 380 -4.29 17.69 -12.58
C ALA A 380 -2.90 17.81 -11.94
N ILE A 381 -1.83 17.90 -12.72
CA ILE A 381 -0.48 18.00 -12.16
C ILE A 381 -0.28 19.42 -11.62
N HIS A 382 -0.21 19.52 -10.28
CA HIS A 382 -0.05 20.80 -9.61
C HIS A 382 1.40 21.26 -9.58
N TRP A 383 2.32 20.37 -9.17
CA TRP A 383 3.75 20.58 -9.25
C TRP A 383 4.51 19.27 -9.47
N ARG A 384 5.75 19.39 -9.90
CA ARG A 384 6.65 18.27 -10.18
C ARG A 384 8.06 18.56 -9.64
N TYR A 385 8.63 17.58 -8.94
CA TYR A 385 10.04 17.59 -8.54
C TYR A 385 10.78 16.55 -9.41
N THR A 386 11.79 17.00 -10.16
CA THR A 386 12.44 16.26 -11.24
C THR A 386 13.88 15.83 -10.94
N LYS A 387 14.37 16.12 -9.70
CA LYS A 387 15.66 15.61 -9.24
C LYS A 387 15.54 14.15 -8.81
N PRO A 388 16.66 13.45 -8.48
CA PRO A 388 16.62 12.03 -8.15
C PRO A 388 15.58 11.68 -7.09
N VAL A 389 14.75 10.70 -7.39
CA VAL A 389 13.72 10.12 -6.52
C VAL A 389 14.05 8.65 -6.24
N PRO A 390 13.55 8.06 -5.15
CA PRO A 390 13.78 6.66 -4.83
C PRO A 390 13.08 5.70 -5.80
N GLN A 391 13.63 4.50 -5.91
CA GLN A 391 13.01 3.43 -6.70
C GLN A 391 11.83 2.78 -5.99
N VAL A 392 11.92 2.50 -4.69
CA VAL A 392 10.94 1.70 -3.95
C VAL A 392 10.24 2.48 -2.85
N PRO A 393 10.93 3.20 -1.94
CA PRO A 393 10.29 3.87 -0.83
C PRO A 393 9.21 4.85 -1.28
N SER A 394 8.08 4.79 -0.62
CA SER A 394 6.97 5.73 -0.84
C SER A 394 7.24 7.03 -0.07
N THR A 395 6.65 8.14 -0.53
CA THR A 395 6.59 9.37 0.24
C THR A 395 5.76 9.18 1.52
N LEU A 396 5.97 10.08 2.48
CA LEU A 396 5.19 10.14 3.71
C LEU A 396 4.69 11.56 3.92
N LEU A 397 3.39 11.74 4.04
CA LEU A 397 2.78 13.00 4.43
C LEU A 397 2.45 12.97 5.92
N TYR A 398 3.09 13.83 6.72
CA TYR A 398 2.87 13.88 8.15
C TYR A 398 2.91 15.31 8.66
N LYS A 399 1.85 15.74 9.38
CA LYS A 399 1.73 17.08 9.98
C LYS A 399 2.02 18.22 8.99
N GLY A 400 1.50 18.11 7.76
CA GLY A 400 1.65 19.17 6.75
C GLY A 400 3.03 19.24 6.10
N VAL A 401 3.88 18.22 6.27
CA VAL A 401 5.18 18.11 5.62
C VAL A 401 5.24 16.81 4.82
N LEU A 402 5.73 16.87 3.59
CA LEU A 402 5.93 15.71 2.75
C LEU A 402 7.41 15.28 2.81
N TYR A 403 7.65 14.00 3.11
CA TYR A 403 9.00 13.45 3.23
C TYR A 403 9.28 12.41 2.14
N MET A 404 10.53 12.37 1.66
CA MET A 404 11.02 11.42 0.68
C MET A 404 12.46 11.03 1.03
N ILE A 405 12.73 9.73 1.20
CA ILE A 405 14.09 9.17 1.35
C ILE A 405 14.50 8.54 0.03
N ASN A 406 15.69 8.86 -0.46
CA ASN A 406 16.23 8.23 -1.66
C ASN A 406 17.10 7.00 -1.34
N ASP A 407 17.48 6.26 -2.39
CA ASP A 407 18.21 4.99 -2.29
C ASP A 407 19.63 5.13 -1.68
N SER A 408 20.10 6.32 -1.38
CA SER A 408 21.42 6.58 -0.78
C SER A 408 21.35 7.27 0.58
N GLY A 409 20.19 7.23 1.24
CA GLY A 409 20.01 7.80 2.58
C GLY A 409 19.97 9.34 2.60
N ILE A 410 19.58 9.98 1.51
CA ILE A 410 19.28 11.41 1.50
C ILE A 410 17.79 11.60 1.74
N LEU A 411 17.46 12.23 2.88
CA LEU A 411 16.10 12.59 3.24
C LEU A 411 15.79 14.01 2.79
N LEU A 412 14.64 14.19 2.14
CA LEU A 412 14.09 15.48 1.78
C LEU A 412 12.76 15.69 2.51
N SER A 413 12.53 16.92 2.95
CA SER A 413 11.22 17.43 3.35
C SER A 413 10.76 18.49 2.37
N PHE A 414 9.46 18.52 2.09
CA PHE A 414 8.85 19.45 1.14
C PHE A 414 7.65 20.14 1.77
N ASP A 415 7.41 21.36 1.34
CA ASP A 415 6.09 21.97 1.44
C ASP A 415 5.16 21.26 0.44
N PRO A 416 4.12 20.56 0.90
CA PRO A 416 3.25 19.81 0.00
C PRO A 416 2.43 20.69 -0.94
N ALA A 417 2.16 21.94 -0.56
CA ALA A 417 1.39 22.86 -1.39
C ALA A 417 2.17 23.36 -2.61
N THR A 418 3.49 23.53 -2.48
CA THR A 418 4.33 24.16 -3.52
C THR A 418 5.38 23.22 -4.12
N GLY A 419 5.68 22.10 -3.47
CA GLY A 419 6.80 21.23 -3.84
C GLY A 419 8.17 21.81 -3.50
N THR A 420 8.23 22.92 -2.77
CA THR A 420 9.48 23.54 -2.34
C THR A 420 10.19 22.62 -1.33
N VAL A 421 11.48 22.35 -1.57
CA VAL A 421 12.32 21.62 -0.62
C VAL A 421 12.58 22.51 0.60
N LEU A 422 12.14 22.05 1.77
CA LEU A 422 12.36 22.72 3.06
C LEU A 422 13.75 22.37 3.62
N LYS A 423 14.08 21.07 3.60
CA LYS A 423 15.39 20.56 4.02
C LYS A 423 15.79 19.36 3.19
N GLN A 424 17.08 19.26 2.92
CA GLN A 424 17.74 18.08 2.35
C GLN A 424 18.97 17.74 3.17
N GLY A 425 19.14 16.49 3.53
CA GLY A 425 20.30 16.05 4.28
C GLY A 425 20.52 14.55 4.21
N ARG A 426 21.77 14.14 4.42
CA ARG A 426 22.14 12.72 4.49
C ARG A 426 21.95 12.21 5.92
N LEU A 427 21.38 11.02 6.06
CA LEU A 427 21.27 10.33 7.34
C LEU A 427 22.61 9.69 7.69
N HIS A 428 23.41 10.40 8.47
CA HIS A 428 24.71 9.90 8.93
C HIS A 428 24.51 8.70 9.87
N GLY A 429 25.29 7.64 9.65
CA GLY A 429 25.15 6.37 10.38
C GLY A 429 24.02 5.45 9.87
N ALA A 430 23.34 5.86 8.79
CA ALA A 430 22.31 5.08 8.13
C ALA A 430 22.39 5.29 6.59
N ILE A 431 23.60 5.25 6.05
CA ILE A 431 23.87 5.36 4.62
C ILE A 431 23.74 3.95 4.03
N ASP A 432 22.58 3.66 3.49
CA ASP A 432 22.26 2.33 2.97
C ASP A 432 21.25 2.42 1.83
N LYS A 433 20.91 1.28 1.26
CA LYS A 433 19.73 1.15 0.39
C LYS A 433 18.46 1.15 1.21
N TYR A 434 17.42 1.77 0.70
CA TYR A 434 16.11 1.82 1.33
C TYR A 434 15.07 1.11 0.48
N PHE A 435 14.45 0.08 1.03
CA PHE A 435 13.29 -0.62 0.47
C PHE A 435 12.04 -0.35 1.31
N SER A 436 12.23 -0.23 2.62
CA SER A 436 11.19 0.14 3.57
C SER A 436 10.77 1.60 3.36
N SER A 437 9.47 1.84 3.38
CA SER A 437 8.92 3.20 3.33
C SER A 437 8.95 3.86 4.71
N PRO A 438 9.14 5.19 4.81
CA PRO A 438 9.03 5.92 6.06
C PRO A 438 7.66 5.76 6.70
N VAL A 439 7.62 5.73 8.04
CA VAL A 439 6.39 5.80 8.84
C VAL A 439 6.52 6.84 9.95
N ALA A 440 5.39 7.36 10.46
CA ALA A 440 5.39 8.41 11.46
C ALA A 440 4.36 8.21 12.57
N ALA A 441 4.73 8.61 13.76
CA ALA A 441 3.86 8.78 14.93
C ALA A 441 4.61 9.57 16.01
N ASP A 442 3.90 10.13 17.01
CA ASP A 442 4.50 10.71 18.22
C ASP A 442 5.54 11.80 17.91
N ASP A 443 5.26 12.66 16.92
CA ASP A 443 6.17 13.67 16.41
C ASP A 443 7.51 13.15 15.85
N LYS A 444 7.56 11.86 15.52
CA LYS A 444 8.76 11.18 15.04
C LYS A 444 8.55 10.54 13.68
N LEU A 445 9.64 10.47 12.92
CA LEU A 445 9.74 9.67 11.69
C LEU A 445 10.63 8.46 11.99
N PHE A 446 10.30 7.33 11.39
CA PHE A 446 11.08 6.10 11.46
C PHE A 446 11.42 5.65 10.04
N LEU A 447 12.73 5.60 9.75
CA LEU A 447 13.28 5.21 8.44
C LEU A 447 14.23 4.04 8.64
N ILE A 448 14.05 2.97 7.86
CA ILE A 448 14.83 1.74 8.02
C ILE A 448 15.60 1.47 6.74
N GLY A 449 16.93 1.38 6.84
CA GLY A 449 17.83 0.92 5.81
C GLY A 449 17.81 -0.61 5.66
N GLN A 450 18.28 -1.12 4.53
CA GLN A 450 18.34 -2.57 4.26
C GLN A 450 19.19 -3.31 5.29
N GLY A 451 20.31 -2.72 5.72
CA GLY A 451 21.23 -3.32 6.71
C GLY A 451 20.66 -3.37 8.13
N GLY A 452 19.48 -2.80 8.38
CA GLY A 452 18.84 -2.80 9.69
C GLY A 452 19.09 -1.54 10.51
N GLU A 453 19.70 -0.49 9.95
CA GLU A 453 19.82 0.81 10.59
C GLU A 453 18.44 1.49 10.61
N VAL A 454 18.02 1.91 11.80
CA VAL A 454 16.74 2.61 12.01
C VAL A 454 17.00 4.02 12.48
N SER A 455 16.79 4.99 11.61
CA SER A 455 16.84 6.40 11.96
C SER A 455 15.52 6.84 12.57
N VAL A 456 15.58 7.38 13.79
CA VAL A 456 14.47 8.05 14.47
C VAL A 456 14.73 9.56 14.39
N LEU A 457 13.78 10.30 13.80
CA LEU A 457 13.92 11.74 13.60
C LEU A 457 12.76 12.46 14.25
N LYS A 458 13.03 13.69 14.72
CA LYS A 458 11.98 14.68 15.04
C LYS A 458 11.34 15.13 13.73
N ALA A 459 10.02 15.01 13.64
CA ALA A 459 9.28 15.44 12.45
C ALA A 459 9.20 16.98 12.36
N GLY A 460 9.22 17.50 11.16
CA GLY A 460 9.13 18.93 10.85
C GLY A 460 9.78 19.24 9.51
N GLY A 461 9.53 20.43 8.98
CA GLY A 461 10.22 20.90 7.76
C GLY A 461 11.74 20.92 7.93
N ASP A 462 12.23 21.27 9.11
CA ASP A 462 13.63 21.22 9.54
C ASP A 462 13.88 20.01 10.46
N TRP A 463 13.65 18.81 9.94
CA TRP A 463 13.80 17.56 10.68
C TRP A 463 15.20 17.37 11.28
N GLU A 464 15.29 16.65 12.41
CA GLU A 464 16.54 16.36 13.11
C GLU A 464 16.65 14.87 13.42
N VAL A 465 17.85 14.29 13.30
CA VAL A 465 18.11 12.91 13.73
C VAL A 465 18.22 12.87 15.24
N LEU A 466 17.30 12.20 15.92
CA LEU A 466 17.31 11.99 17.36
C LEU A 466 18.21 10.80 17.73
N LYS A 467 18.09 9.71 16.97
CA LYS A 467 18.85 8.47 17.21
C LYS A 467 18.97 7.65 15.93
N VAL A 468 20.08 6.97 15.77
CA VAL A 468 20.23 5.84 14.86
C VAL A 468 20.35 4.57 15.69
N ASN A 469 19.42 3.64 15.50
CA ASN A 469 19.41 2.33 16.13
C ASN A 469 19.89 1.29 15.12
N VAL A 470 20.44 0.18 15.58
CA VAL A 470 20.95 -0.88 14.70
C VAL A 470 20.26 -2.19 15.08
N LEU A 471 19.66 -2.85 14.11
CA LEU A 471 19.21 -4.23 14.20
C LEU A 471 20.30 -5.16 13.67
N ASP A 472 20.25 -6.40 14.05
CA ASP A 472 21.25 -7.42 13.72
C ASP A 472 20.89 -8.25 12.46
N ASP A 473 20.00 -7.73 11.61
CA ASP A 473 19.48 -8.47 10.45
C ASP A 473 18.91 -7.53 9.38
N GLU A 474 18.90 -7.97 8.12
CA GLU A 474 18.37 -7.21 6.98
C GLU A 474 16.88 -6.90 7.12
N CYS A 475 16.50 -5.71 6.65
CA CYS A 475 15.13 -5.23 6.70
C CYS A 475 14.64 -4.71 5.33
N PHE A 476 13.57 -5.32 4.82
CA PHE A 476 12.88 -4.91 3.60
C PHE A 476 11.45 -4.40 3.88
N ALA A 477 10.87 -4.87 4.95
CA ALA A 477 9.49 -4.58 5.33
C ALA A 477 9.34 -3.16 5.90
N THR A 478 8.23 -2.51 5.57
CA THR A 478 7.83 -1.26 6.22
C THR A 478 7.31 -1.56 7.63
N PRO A 479 7.71 -0.81 8.67
CA PRO A 479 7.23 -1.02 10.03
C PRO A 479 5.72 -0.81 10.16
N ALA A 480 5.14 -1.42 11.21
CA ALA A 480 3.83 -1.04 11.72
C ALA A 480 3.98 -0.33 13.07
N ILE A 481 3.12 0.63 13.34
CA ILE A 481 3.13 1.41 14.58
C ILE A 481 1.72 1.44 15.16
N ALA A 482 1.58 1.01 16.43
CA ALA A 482 0.31 1.08 17.14
C ALA A 482 0.49 0.84 18.64
N ASP A 483 -0.37 1.42 19.47
CA ASP A 483 -0.44 1.23 20.94
C ASP A 483 0.91 1.43 21.64
N GLY A 484 1.63 2.51 21.30
CA GLY A 484 2.93 2.85 21.90
C GLY A 484 4.07 1.91 21.52
N ARG A 485 3.90 1.11 20.46
CA ARG A 485 4.89 0.14 20.00
C ARG A 485 5.21 0.28 18.54
N ILE A 486 6.46 -0.08 18.20
CA ILE A 486 6.94 -0.22 16.82
C ILE A 486 7.16 -1.70 16.55
N TYR A 487 6.61 -2.20 15.45
CA TYR A 487 6.77 -3.58 15.00
C TYR A 487 7.64 -3.59 13.74
N ILE A 488 8.83 -4.18 13.85
CA ILE A 488 9.80 -4.23 12.76
C ILE A 488 10.04 -5.69 12.38
N ARG A 489 9.80 -6.00 11.11
CA ARG A 489 10.13 -7.29 10.54
C ARG A 489 11.47 -7.22 9.84
N THR A 490 12.41 -8.00 10.33
CA THR A 490 13.66 -8.31 9.66
C THR A 490 13.51 -9.59 8.82
N ARG A 491 14.55 -9.98 8.12
CA ARG A 491 14.56 -11.19 7.30
C ARG A 491 14.22 -12.45 8.10
N SER A 492 14.73 -12.58 9.33
CA SER A 492 14.61 -13.78 10.17
C SER A 492 13.74 -13.62 11.42
N ALA A 493 13.23 -12.41 11.71
CA ALA A 493 12.49 -12.17 12.94
C ALA A 493 11.45 -11.05 12.81
N LEU A 494 10.52 -11.02 13.76
CA LEU A 494 9.65 -9.88 14.05
C LEU A 494 9.95 -9.39 15.46
N TYR A 495 10.18 -8.10 15.60
CA TYR A 495 10.40 -7.41 16.86
C TYR A 495 9.19 -6.54 17.22
N SER A 496 8.92 -6.42 18.51
CA SER A 496 8.09 -5.37 19.08
C SER A 496 8.95 -4.55 20.02
N PHE A 497 9.05 -3.25 19.77
CA PHE A 497 9.74 -2.29 20.63
C PHE A 497 8.72 -1.36 21.30
N GLY A 498 8.93 -1.04 22.56
CA GLY A 498 8.10 -0.15 23.36
C GLY A 498 8.79 0.24 24.65
N LYS A 499 8.22 1.23 25.38
CA LYS A 499 8.66 1.60 26.74
C LYS A 499 8.02 0.70 27.78
#